data_299e5ce7067bd5381196a40c05456fca
#
_entry.id   299e5ce7067bd5381196a40c05456fca
#
_cell.length_a   1.000
_cell.length_b   1.000
_cell.length_c   1.000
_cell.angle_alpha   90.00
_cell.angle_beta   90.00
_cell.angle_gamma   90.00
#
_symmetry.space_group_name_H-M   'P 1'
#
loop_
_entity.id
_entity.type
_entity.pdbx_description
1 polymer ?
#
loop_
_entity_poly.entity_id
_entity_poly.type
_entity_poly.pdbx_seq_one_letter_code
_entity_poly.pdbx_strand_id
1 'polypeptide(L)'
;MLTGTFLFGAASAAGYQARFAAIDLATDEKRAKQLSFVVWGSTIGAVAGPNLMQPAGNFAENIGLPRLVGPYLISATTLALAAVVIALFLKPDPYLLANKSNSLDANTSSTREALSHIYRNPTALFAIAAIAIGHIAMVSVMVMTPVHMAHVDVTLSVIGLVISVHVLGMYAFSPIVGSLSDRLGRVRVIQIGLAILLLSTLISGFAQASDAYTLGVGLFLLGLGWSCTLIAGSALLSESVETSFKASSQGASDLVMNLAGATGGAVAGVIIGTLSYGWLCFAAAVPVALLAISSFKLKSESL
;
A
#
# COMPACT_ATOMS: atom_id res chain seq x y z
N MET A 1 7.33 -24.47 5.42
CA MET A 1 7.30 -23.04 5.78
C MET A 1 7.43 -22.13 4.54
N LEU A 2 8.48 -22.22 3.72
CA LEU A 2 8.68 -21.40 2.50
C LEU A 2 7.51 -21.46 1.50
N THR A 3 6.95 -22.66 1.25
CA THR A 3 5.78 -22.82 0.37
C THR A 3 4.56 -22.06 0.89
N GLY A 4 4.33 -22.09 2.22
CA GLY A 4 3.21 -21.34 2.83
C GLY A 4 3.38 -19.82 2.69
N THR A 5 4.61 -19.29 2.91
CA THR A 5 4.89 -17.86 2.72
C THR A 5 4.78 -17.43 1.25
N PHE A 6 5.17 -18.30 0.31
CA PHE A 6 4.98 -18.06 -1.12
C PHE A 6 3.49 -17.96 -1.49
N LEU A 7 2.67 -18.92 -1.05
CA LEU A 7 1.21 -18.90 -1.30
C LEU A 7 0.53 -17.69 -0.65
N PHE A 8 0.96 -17.29 0.54
CA PHE A 8 0.47 -16.09 1.19
C PHE A 8 0.83 -14.82 0.40
N GLY A 9 2.06 -14.75 -0.12
CA GLY A 9 2.48 -13.67 -1.02
C GLY A 9 1.63 -13.61 -2.31
N ALA A 10 1.31 -14.76 -2.90
CA ALA A 10 0.43 -14.83 -4.08
C ALA A 10 -0.99 -14.34 -3.77
N ALA A 11 -1.55 -14.71 -2.60
CA ALA A 11 -2.85 -14.20 -2.16
C ALA A 11 -2.83 -12.67 -1.93
N SER A 12 -1.75 -12.14 -1.35
CA SER A 12 -1.56 -10.70 -1.18
C SER A 12 -1.50 -9.98 -2.52
N ALA A 13 -0.79 -10.51 -3.51
CA ALA A 13 -0.72 -9.96 -4.86
C ALA A 13 -2.11 -9.90 -5.52
N ALA A 14 -2.93 -10.96 -5.40
CA ALA A 14 -4.31 -10.97 -5.86
C ALA A 14 -5.15 -9.89 -5.16
N GLY A 15 -4.97 -9.71 -3.85
CA GLY A 15 -5.63 -8.66 -3.07
C GLY A 15 -5.29 -7.24 -3.57
N TYR A 16 -4.04 -7.00 -3.94
CA TYR A 16 -3.64 -5.71 -4.53
C TYR A 16 -4.29 -5.45 -5.89
N GLN A 17 -4.51 -6.48 -6.70
CA GLN A 17 -5.18 -6.35 -8.00
C GLN A 17 -6.67 -6.00 -7.87
N ALA A 18 -7.33 -6.34 -6.76
CA ALA A 18 -8.74 -6.03 -6.54
C ALA A 18 -9.06 -4.52 -6.65
N ARG A 19 -8.11 -3.63 -6.28
CA ARG A 19 -8.30 -2.18 -6.42
C ARG A 19 -8.39 -1.73 -7.89
N PHE A 20 -7.72 -2.43 -8.79
CA PHE A 20 -7.77 -2.11 -10.21
C PHE A 20 -9.05 -2.64 -10.87
N ALA A 21 -9.55 -3.82 -10.46
CA ALA A 21 -10.83 -4.31 -10.91
C ALA A 21 -11.98 -3.33 -10.61
N ALA A 22 -11.89 -2.58 -9.50
CA ALA A 22 -12.87 -1.56 -9.15
C ALA A 22 -12.89 -0.36 -10.12
N ILE A 23 -11.84 -0.14 -10.89
CA ILE A 23 -11.71 1.01 -11.79
C ILE A 23 -11.81 0.67 -13.27
N ASP A 24 -11.88 -0.61 -13.63
CA ASP A 24 -11.94 -1.03 -15.04
C ASP A 24 -13.18 -0.50 -15.77
N LEU A 25 -14.32 -0.36 -15.07
CA LEU A 25 -15.57 0.21 -15.58
C LEU A 25 -15.83 1.63 -15.06
N ALA A 26 -14.89 2.23 -14.35
CA ALA A 26 -15.02 3.56 -13.78
C ALA A 26 -14.82 4.65 -14.83
N THR A 27 -15.62 5.74 -14.72
CA THR A 27 -15.33 6.97 -15.45
C THR A 27 -14.09 7.66 -14.89
N ASP A 28 -13.39 8.43 -15.70
CA ASP A 28 -12.14 9.11 -15.31
C ASP A 28 -12.35 10.03 -14.10
N GLU A 29 -13.54 10.67 -13.99
CA GLU A 29 -13.87 11.58 -12.90
C GLU A 29 -14.06 10.89 -11.54
N LYS A 30 -14.29 9.57 -11.50
CA LYS A 30 -14.58 8.82 -10.28
C LYS A 30 -13.59 7.68 -10.02
N ARG A 31 -12.56 7.56 -10.84
CA ARG A 31 -11.62 6.42 -10.81
C ARG A 31 -10.91 6.29 -9.47
N ALA A 32 -10.31 7.37 -8.96
CA ALA A 32 -9.61 7.32 -7.69
C ALA A 32 -10.56 7.06 -6.50
N LYS A 33 -11.77 7.62 -6.54
CA LYS A 33 -12.79 7.38 -5.52
C LYS A 33 -13.22 5.91 -5.49
N GLN A 34 -13.44 5.27 -6.64
CA GLN A 34 -13.83 3.85 -6.68
C GLN A 34 -12.71 2.94 -6.19
N LEU A 35 -11.46 3.19 -6.63
CA LEU A 35 -10.29 2.49 -6.13
C LEU A 35 -10.16 2.62 -4.61
N SER A 36 -10.40 3.80 -4.07
CA SER A 36 -10.24 4.08 -2.65
C SER A 36 -11.23 3.32 -1.77
N PHE A 37 -12.41 2.96 -2.26
CA PHE A 37 -13.35 2.12 -1.52
C PHE A 37 -12.82 0.70 -1.29
N VAL A 38 -12.11 0.12 -2.27
CA VAL A 38 -11.45 -1.18 -2.10
C VAL A 38 -10.33 -1.09 -1.06
N VAL A 39 -9.52 -0.03 -1.14
CA VAL A 39 -8.48 0.25 -0.14
C VAL A 39 -9.09 0.45 1.26
N TRP A 40 -10.21 1.19 1.35
CA TRP A 40 -10.94 1.39 2.61
C TRP A 40 -11.45 0.08 3.22
N GLY A 41 -11.88 -0.87 2.39
CA GLY A 41 -12.30 -2.20 2.84
C GLY A 41 -11.26 -2.91 3.70
N SER A 42 -9.97 -2.64 3.49
CA SER A 42 -8.87 -3.14 4.32
C SER A 42 -8.94 -2.66 5.77
N THR A 43 -9.63 -1.53 6.05
CA THR A 43 -9.83 -1.02 7.41
C THR A 43 -10.57 -2.05 8.27
N ILE A 44 -11.57 -2.73 7.69
CA ILE A 44 -12.34 -3.75 8.40
C ILE A 44 -11.42 -4.90 8.85
N GLY A 45 -10.60 -5.42 7.92
CA GLY A 45 -9.63 -6.47 8.22
C GLY A 45 -8.56 -6.04 9.23
N ALA A 46 -8.07 -4.81 9.11
CA ALA A 46 -7.05 -4.26 9.99
C ALA A 46 -7.55 -4.06 11.43
N VAL A 47 -8.84 -3.72 11.61
CA VAL A 47 -9.47 -3.62 12.92
C VAL A 47 -9.87 -5.00 13.45
N ALA A 48 -10.46 -5.84 12.61
CA ALA A 48 -10.92 -7.17 13.03
C ALA A 48 -9.77 -8.12 13.35
N GLY A 49 -8.66 -8.08 12.59
CA GLY A 49 -7.54 -9.02 12.72
C GLY A 49 -6.98 -9.14 14.14
N PRO A 50 -6.48 -8.07 14.75
CA PRO A 50 -5.96 -8.11 16.12
C PRO A 50 -7.00 -8.55 17.16
N ASN A 51 -8.27 -8.12 16.98
CA ASN A 51 -9.36 -8.47 17.89
C ASN A 51 -9.78 -9.95 17.79
N LEU A 52 -9.53 -10.60 16.65
CA LEU A 52 -9.83 -12.01 16.43
C LEU A 52 -8.70 -12.94 16.87
N MET A 53 -7.50 -12.43 17.17
CA MET A 53 -6.35 -13.28 17.52
C MET A 53 -6.60 -14.14 18.76
N GLN A 54 -7.10 -13.55 19.84
CA GLN A 54 -7.36 -14.27 21.08
C GLN A 54 -8.53 -15.28 20.98
N PRO A 55 -9.71 -14.90 20.44
CA PRO A 55 -10.78 -15.86 20.19
C PRO A 55 -10.35 -17.02 19.29
N ALA A 56 -9.57 -16.73 18.25
CA ALA A 56 -9.05 -17.75 17.35
C ALA A 56 -8.08 -18.71 18.04
N GLY A 57 -7.19 -18.18 18.88
CA GLY A 57 -6.28 -19.00 19.67
C GLY A 57 -7.03 -19.94 20.62
N ASN A 58 -8.02 -19.44 21.33
CA ASN A 58 -8.85 -20.24 22.23
C ASN A 58 -9.66 -21.32 21.46
N PHE A 59 -10.16 -20.98 20.28
CA PHE A 59 -10.82 -21.96 19.40
C PHE A 59 -9.85 -23.07 18.97
N ALA A 60 -8.63 -22.75 18.58
CA ALA A 60 -7.62 -23.73 18.19
C ALA A 60 -7.30 -24.70 19.35
N GLU A 61 -7.12 -24.17 20.56
CA GLU A 61 -6.88 -24.99 21.78
C GLU A 61 -8.06 -25.94 22.06
N ASN A 62 -9.31 -25.48 21.90
CA ASN A 62 -10.50 -26.33 22.11
C ASN A 62 -10.61 -27.50 21.13
N ILE A 63 -10.00 -27.40 19.96
CA ILE A 63 -9.94 -28.49 18.96
C ILE A 63 -8.61 -29.26 18.97
N GLY A 64 -7.79 -29.08 20.01
CA GLY A 64 -6.55 -29.80 20.20
C GLY A 64 -5.35 -29.30 19.37
N LEU A 65 -5.43 -28.09 18.82
CA LEU A 65 -4.35 -27.47 18.06
C LEU A 65 -3.59 -26.42 18.89
N PRO A 66 -2.31 -26.15 18.58
CA PRO A 66 -1.58 -25.07 19.23
C PRO A 66 -2.28 -23.71 19.05
N ARG A 67 -2.30 -22.90 20.10
CA ARG A 67 -2.96 -21.58 20.13
C ARG A 67 -2.60 -20.67 18.94
N LEU A 68 -1.33 -20.68 18.54
CA LEU A 68 -0.84 -19.85 17.42
C LEU A 68 -1.36 -20.29 16.05
N VAL A 69 -1.98 -21.47 15.92
CA VAL A 69 -2.62 -21.92 14.68
C VAL A 69 -3.95 -21.22 14.46
N GLY A 70 -4.63 -20.78 15.52
CA GLY A 70 -5.95 -20.15 15.42
C GLY A 70 -6.05 -18.98 14.44
N PRO A 71 -5.19 -17.95 14.50
CA PRO A 71 -5.18 -16.86 13.54
C PRO A 71 -4.99 -17.31 12.08
N TYR A 72 -4.19 -18.36 11.84
CA TYR A 72 -4.01 -18.92 10.49
C TYR A 72 -5.27 -19.64 9.97
N LEU A 73 -6.04 -20.28 10.84
CA LEU A 73 -7.33 -20.88 10.46
C LEU A 73 -8.33 -19.80 10.03
N ILE A 74 -8.41 -18.68 10.77
CA ILE A 74 -9.24 -17.54 10.37
C ILE A 74 -8.77 -16.98 9.04
N SER A 75 -7.47 -16.78 8.86
CA SER A 75 -6.91 -16.26 7.60
C SER A 75 -7.22 -17.19 6.42
N ALA A 76 -7.07 -18.50 6.59
CA ALA A 76 -7.38 -19.48 5.53
C ALA A 76 -8.87 -19.48 5.18
N THR A 77 -9.77 -19.44 6.17
CA THR A 77 -11.22 -19.41 5.94
C THR A 77 -11.67 -18.11 5.29
N THR A 78 -11.16 -16.96 5.72
CA THR A 78 -11.50 -15.66 5.11
C THR A 78 -10.97 -15.55 3.67
N LEU A 79 -9.77 -16.05 3.37
CA LEU A 79 -9.23 -16.10 2.00
C LEU A 79 -10.05 -17.04 1.11
N ALA A 80 -10.44 -18.21 1.62
CA ALA A 80 -11.31 -19.13 0.88
C ALA A 80 -12.68 -18.50 0.60
N LEU A 81 -13.28 -17.83 1.59
CA LEU A 81 -14.54 -17.10 1.42
C LEU A 81 -14.41 -15.98 0.39
N ALA A 82 -13.33 -15.20 0.45
CA ALA A 82 -13.05 -14.16 -0.54
C ALA A 82 -12.93 -14.72 -1.96
N ALA A 83 -12.23 -15.86 -2.12
CA ALA A 83 -12.12 -16.54 -3.42
C ALA A 83 -13.49 -16.98 -3.94
N VAL A 84 -14.35 -17.54 -3.09
CA VAL A 84 -15.73 -17.92 -3.45
C VAL A 84 -16.56 -16.70 -3.86
N VAL A 85 -16.51 -15.61 -3.07
CA VAL A 85 -17.24 -14.37 -3.37
C VAL A 85 -16.80 -13.81 -4.73
N ILE A 86 -15.49 -13.72 -4.98
CA ILE A 86 -14.97 -13.24 -6.27
C ILE A 86 -15.42 -14.16 -7.41
N ALA A 87 -15.32 -15.49 -7.24
CA ALA A 87 -15.70 -16.44 -8.26
C ALA A 87 -17.20 -16.41 -8.62
N LEU A 88 -18.05 -16.09 -7.67
CA LEU A 88 -19.52 -16.06 -7.86
C LEU A 88 -20.03 -14.68 -8.32
N PHE A 89 -19.49 -13.60 -7.76
CA PHE A 89 -20.06 -12.26 -7.92
C PHE A 89 -19.26 -11.34 -8.86
N LEU A 90 -17.98 -11.62 -9.13
CA LEU A 90 -17.18 -10.85 -10.09
C LEU A 90 -17.28 -11.47 -11.50
N LYS A 91 -18.50 -11.76 -11.93
CA LYS A 91 -18.79 -12.27 -13.28
C LYS A 91 -19.92 -11.44 -13.90
N PRO A 92 -19.78 -11.03 -15.17
CA PRO A 92 -18.57 -11.15 -16.02
C PRO A 92 -17.42 -10.28 -15.52
N ASP A 93 -16.19 -10.66 -15.87
CA ASP A 93 -14.96 -9.94 -15.49
C ASP A 93 -15.02 -8.48 -15.97
N PRO A 94 -14.83 -7.48 -15.07
CA PRO A 94 -14.90 -6.06 -15.41
C PRO A 94 -13.90 -5.66 -16.50
N TYR A 95 -12.70 -6.21 -16.49
CA TYR A 95 -11.67 -5.95 -17.50
C TYR A 95 -12.12 -6.42 -18.90
N LEU A 96 -12.70 -7.63 -18.98
CA LEU A 96 -13.21 -8.18 -20.24
C LEU A 96 -14.41 -7.39 -20.75
N LEU A 97 -15.28 -6.90 -19.85
CA LEU A 97 -16.40 -6.04 -20.21
C LEU A 97 -15.93 -4.69 -20.76
N ALA A 98 -14.97 -4.05 -20.10
CA ALA A 98 -14.40 -2.78 -20.51
C ALA A 98 -13.73 -2.86 -21.91
N ASN A 99 -13.18 -4.03 -22.25
CA ASN A 99 -12.42 -4.25 -23.48
C ASN A 99 -13.17 -5.11 -24.51
N LYS A 100 -14.48 -5.24 -24.41
CA LYS A 100 -15.31 -6.11 -25.27
C LYS A 100 -15.20 -5.80 -26.76
N SER A 101 -14.94 -4.55 -27.13
CA SER A 101 -14.72 -4.10 -28.53
C SER A 101 -13.31 -4.41 -29.06
N ASN A 102 -12.32 -4.61 -28.18
CA ASN A 102 -10.92 -4.87 -28.51
C ASN A 102 -10.52 -6.36 -28.33
N SER A 103 -11.48 -7.24 -28.14
CA SER A 103 -11.26 -8.64 -27.75
C SER A 103 -10.62 -9.52 -28.84
N LEU A 104 -10.32 -9.00 -30.03
CA LEU A 104 -9.66 -9.76 -31.11
C LEU A 104 -8.13 -9.71 -31.05
N ASP A 105 -7.53 -8.79 -30.29
CA ASP A 105 -6.09 -8.60 -30.18
C ASP A 105 -5.60 -8.57 -28.72
N ALA A 106 -6.18 -9.40 -27.84
CA ALA A 106 -5.71 -9.54 -26.47
C ALA A 106 -4.35 -10.27 -26.42
N ASN A 107 -3.35 -9.75 -27.14
CA ASN A 107 -1.95 -10.03 -26.84
C ASN A 107 -1.67 -9.37 -25.48
N THR A 108 -1.73 -10.20 -24.44
CA THR A 108 -1.29 -9.78 -23.11
C THR A 108 0.19 -9.43 -23.20
N SER A 109 0.49 -8.12 -23.21
CA SER A 109 1.87 -7.64 -23.21
C SER A 109 2.61 -8.23 -22.02
N SER A 110 3.87 -8.64 -22.23
CA SER A 110 4.69 -9.18 -21.16
C SER A 110 5.02 -8.08 -20.13
N THR A 111 5.33 -8.48 -18.89
CA THR A 111 5.79 -7.54 -17.84
C THR A 111 7.00 -6.70 -18.31
N ARG A 112 7.88 -7.30 -19.13
CA ARG A 112 9.04 -6.59 -19.67
C ARG A 112 8.65 -5.50 -20.66
N GLU A 113 7.68 -5.76 -21.54
CA GLU A 113 7.15 -4.77 -22.48
C GLU A 113 6.42 -3.64 -21.74
N ALA A 114 5.62 -3.97 -20.72
CA ALA A 114 4.97 -3.00 -19.86
C ALA A 114 5.98 -2.07 -19.16
N LEU A 115 7.04 -2.63 -18.58
CA LEU A 115 8.12 -1.85 -17.96
C LEU A 115 8.84 -0.95 -18.97
N SER A 116 9.09 -1.44 -20.20
CA SER A 116 9.68 -0.62 -21.27
C SER A 116 8.75 0.53 -21.70
N HIS A 117 7.44 0.26 -21.77
CA HIS A 117 6.44 1.27 -22.10
C HIS A 117 6.35 2.34 -21.00
N ILE A 118 6.30 1.90 -19.73
CA ILE A 118 6.31 2.79 -18.56
C ILE A 118 7.55 3.68 -18.54
N TYR A 119 8.74 3.12 -18.79
CA TYR A 119 10.00 3.88 -18.79
C TYR A 119 10.01 5.01 -19.82
N ARG A 120 9.31 4.84 -20.94
CA ARG A 120 9.17 5.85 -22.01
C ARG A 120 8.08 6.87 -21.74
N ASN A 121 7.19 6.62 -20.77
CA ASN A 121 6.10 7.51 -20.41
C ASN A 121 6.41 8.20 -19.06
N PRO A 122 6.82 9.47 -19.04
CA PRO A 122 7.21 10.18 -17.82
C PRO A 122 6.10 10.19 -16.74
N THR A 123 4.84 10.30 -17.16
CA THR A 123 3.70 10.31 -16.22
C THR A 123 3.49 8.94 -15.58
N ALA A 124 3.56 7.85 -16.35
CA ALA A 124 3.46 6.49 -15.83
C ALA A 124 4.66 6.16 -14.92
N LEU A 125 5.86 6.57 -15.31
CA LEU A 125 7.07 6.40 -14.49
C LEU A 125 6.95 7.14 -13.15
N PHE A 126 6.48 8.38 -13.17
CA PHE A 126 6.23 9.15 -11.95
C PHE A 126 5.17 8.50 -11.06
N ALA A 127 4.10 7.97 -11.64
CA ALA A 127 3.05 7.27 -10.89
C ALA A 127 3.61 6.05 -10.13
N ILE A 128 4.40 5.20 -10.81
CA ILE A 128 5.05 4.04 -10.18
C ILE A 128 6.09 4.47 -9.15
N ALA A 129 6.89 5.49 -9.46
CA ALA A 129 7.87 6.04 -8.51
C ALA A 129 7.19 6.55 -7.24
N ALA A 130 6.04 7.23 -7.36
CA ALA A 130 5.27 7.71 -6.22
C ALA A 130 4.75 6.57 -5.34
N ILE A 131 4.22 5.50 -5.96
CA ILE A 131 3.76 4.30 -5.25
C ILE A 131 4.95 3.61 -4.54
N ALA A 132 6.04 3.36 -5.25
CA ALA A 132 7.19 2.62 -4.72
C ALA A 132 7.93 3.40 -3.62
N ILE A 133 8.18 4.71 -3.82
CA ILE A 133 8.87 5.56 -2.84
C ILE A 133 8.00 5.79 -1.62
N GLY A 134 6.70 6.01 -1.79
CA GLY A 134 5.78 6.08 -0.67
C GLY A 134 5.74 4.77 0.14
N HIS A 135 5.79 3.64 -0.55
CA HIS A 135 5.77 2.32 0.08
C HIS A 135 7.08 1.98 0.80
N ILE A 136 8.25 2.28 0.20
CA ILE A 136 9.55 2.05 0.86
C ILE A 136 9.68 2.90 2.12
N ALA A 137 9.30 4.18 2.07
CA ALA A 137 9.31 5.05 3.24
C ALA A 137 8.38 4.52 4.35
N MET A 138 7.16 4.13 3.98
CA MET A 138 6.18 3.58 4.91
C MET A 138 6.68 2.29 5.56
N VAL A 139 7.12 1.29 4.78
CA VAL A 139 7.56 0.00 5.31
C VAL A 139 8.79 0.15 6.19
N SER A 140 9.78 0.94 5.75
CA SER A 140 11.03 1.14 6.50
C SER A 140 10.80 1.69 7.90
N VAL A 141 9.98 2.73 8.01
CA VAL A 141 9.70 3.40 9.29
C VAL A 141 8.76 2.55 10.15
N MET A 142 7.64 2.06 9.57
CA MET A 142 6.63 1.31 10.30
C MET A 142 7.15 0.02 10.92
N VAL A 143 7.94 -0.77 10.17
CA VAL A 143 8.45 -2.06 10.66
C VAL A 143 9.45 -1.89 11.81
N MET A 144 10.21 -0.78 11.81
CA MET A 144 11.21 -0.53 12.85
C MET A 144 10.68 0.25 14.06
N THR A 145 9.51 0.86 13.99
CA THR A 145 8.91 1.59 15.13
C THR A 145 8.67 0.68 16.35
N PRO A 146 8.06 -0.52 16.23
CA PRO A 146 7.92 -1.43 17.35
C PRO A 146 9.26 -1.83 17.98
N VAL A 147 10.29 -2.04 17.15
CA VAL A 147 11.64 -2.37 17.61
C VAL A 147 12.22 -1.21 18.42
N HIS A 148 12.09 0.02 17.91
CA HIS A 148 12.53 1.23 18.58
C HIS A 148 11.86 1.41 19.95
N MET A 149 10.53 1.25 20.02
CA MET A 149 9.76 1.38 21.26
C MET A 149 10.08 0.26 22.28
N ALA A 150 10.31 -0.96 21.80
CA ALA A 150 10.62 -2.11 22.65
C ALA A 150 11.98 -1.97 23.37
N HIS A 151 12.93 -1.20 22.81
CA HIS A 151 14.24 -0.97 23.44
C HIS A 151 14.18 -0.14 24.74
N VAL A 152 13.06 0.52 25.03
CA VAL A 152 12.84 1.35 26.24
C VAL A 152 11.66 0.84 27.08
N ASP A 153 11.39 -0.46 27.01
CA ASP A 153 10.38 -1.18 27.80
C ASP A 153 8.93 -0.64 27.65
N VAL A 154 8.60 -0.03 26.51
CA VAL A 154 7.21 0.35 26.20
C VAL A 154 6.36 -0.91 26.08
N THR A 155 5.20 -0.92 26.73
CA THR A 155 4.32 -2.09 26.75
C THR A 155 3.79 -2.45 25.35
N LEU A 156 3.59 -3.74 25.10
CA LEU A 156 3.04 -4.22 23.82
C LEU A 156 1.68 -3.61 23.50
N SER A 157 0.88 -3.26 24.52
CA SER A 157 -0.42 -2.59 24.30
C SER A 157 -0.25 -1.19 23.73
N VAL A 158 0.73 -0.42 24.19
CA VAL A 158 1.02 0.92 23.67
C VAL A 158 1.60 0.84 22.25
N ILE A 159 2.53 -0.10 22.01
CA ILE A 159 3.05 -0.38 20.66
C ILE A 159 1.90 -0.74 19.70
N GLY A 160 1.01 -1.63 20.14
CA GLY A 160 -0.17 -2.02 19.36
C GLY A 160 -1.09 -0.85 19.05
N LEU A 161 -1.29 0.09 19.98
CA LEU A 161 -2.07 1.31 19.76
C LEU A 161 -1.41 2.20 18.69
N VAL A 162 -0.11 2.43 18.76
CA VAL A 162 0.64 3.24 17.77
C VAL A 162 0.53 2.63 16.37
N ILE A 163 0.67 1.30 16.25
CA ILE A 163 0.47 0.61 14.97
C ILE A 163 -0.98 0.72 14.48
N SER A 164 -1.96 0.61 15.37
CA SER A 164 -3.38 0.74 15.01
C SER A 164 -3.71 2.14 14.47
N VAL A 165 -3.13 3.18 15.06
CA VAL A 165 -3.25 4.56 14.60
C VAL A 165 -2.60 4.73 13.21
N HIS A 166 -1.45 4.08 12.95
CA HIS A 166 -0.85 4.04 11.62
C HIS A 166 -1.79 3.41 10.59
N VAL A 167 -2.32 2.23 10.89
CA VAL A 167 -3.23 1.50 10.00
C VAL A 167 -4.52 2.30 9.73
N LEU A 168 -5.01 3.04 10.73
CA LEU A 168 -6.11 3.99 10.55
C LEU A 168 -5.75 5.06 9.50
N GLY A 169 -4.56 5.64 9.57
CA GLY A 169 -4.05 6.59 8.57
C GLY A 169 -3.99 5.99 7.16
N MET A 170 -3.56 4.72 7.04
CA MET A 170 -3.45 4.03 5.75
C MET A 170 -4.80 3.87 5.03
N TYR A 171 -5.83 3.44 5.77
CA TYR A 171 -7.03 2.90 5.14
C TYR A 171 -8.30 3.69 5.42
N ALA A 172 -8.51 4.20 6.63
CA ALA A 172 -9.79 4.77 7.02
C ALA A 172 -10.16 6.03 6.23
N PHE A 173 -9.16 6.84 5.85
CA PHE A 173 -9.34 8.08 5.10
C PHE A 173 -9.27 7.89 3.58
N SER A 174 -9.10 6.66 3.09
CA SER A 174 -8.96 6.37 1.66
C SER A 174 -10.08 6.96 0.78
N PRO A 175 -11.39 6.91 1.14
CA PRO A 175 -12.45 7.50 0.32
C PRO A 175 -12.33 9.03 0.20
N ILE A 176 -11.83 9.69 1.25
CA ILE A 176 -11.57 11.14 1.24
C ILE A 176 -10.42 11.43 0.29
N VAL A 177 -9.31 10.67 0.38
CA VAL A 177 -8.14 10.77 -0.49
C VAL A 177 -8.55 10.53 -1.95
N GLY A 178 -9.34 9.49 -2.22
CA GLY A 178 -9.84 9.19 -3.56
C GLY A 178 -10.69 10.33 -4.15
N SER A 179 -11.66 10.84 -3.36
CA SER A 179 -12.49 11.97 -3.76
C SER A 179 -11.67 13.24 -4.00
N LEU A 180 -10.65 13.48 -3.15
CA LEU A 180 -9.75 14.62 -3.30
C LEU A 180 -8.90 14.47 -4.57
N SER A 181 -8.44 13.26 -4.89
CA SER A 181 -7.69 12.95 -6.09
C SER A 181 -8.51 13.18 -7.36
N ASP A 182 -9.80 12.84 -7.33
CA ASP A 182 -10.71 13.10 -8.46
C ASP A 182 -10.98 14.60 -8.65
N ARG A 183 -11.03 15.38 -7.54
CA ARG A 183 -11.35 16.83 -7.59
C ARG A 183 -10.13 17.72 -7.86
N LEU A 184 -9.00 17.46 -7.22
CA LEU A 184 -7.79 18.29 -7.31
C LEU A 184 -6.83 17.83 -8.42
N GLY A 185 -7.02 16.62 -8.93
CA GLY A 185 -6.11 15.95 -9.86
C GLY A 185 -5.08 15.06 -9.16
N ARG A 186 -4.65 14.01 -9.88
CA ARG A 186 -3.80 12.92 -9.38
C ARG A 186 -2.45 13.43 -8.88
N VAL A 187 -1.78 14.24 -9.69
CA VAL A 187 -0.43 14.77 -9.38
C VAL A 187 -0.44 15.62 -8.11
N ARG A 188 -1.46 16.48 -7.93
CA ARG A 188 -1.56 17.32 -6.72
C ARG A 188 -1.72 16.50 -5.46
N VAL A 189 -2.53 15.44 -5.49
CA VAL A 189 -2.73 14.57 -4.31
C VAL A 189 -1.48 13.75 -4.02
N ILE A 190 -0.73 13.31 -5.05
CA ILE A 190 0.60 12.71 -4.86
C ILE A 190 1.54 13.72 -4.17
N GLN A 191 1.59 14.97 -4.61
CA GLN A 191 2.42 16.02 -3.99
C GLN A 191 2.05 16.27 -2.53
N ILE A 192 0.75 16.32 -2.21
CA ILE A 192 0.26 16.41 -0.82
C ILE A 192 0.72 15.18 -0.03
N GLY A 193 0.59 13.98 -0.59
CA GLY A 193 1.05 12.74 0.03
C GLY A 193 2.55 12.74 0.33
N LEU A 194 3.38 13.20 -0.62
CA LEU A 194 4.83 13.33 -0.43
C LEU A 194 5.18 14.35 0.66
N ALA A 195 4.46 15.48 0.73
CA ALA A 195 4.64 16.45 1.80
C ALA A 195 4.26 15.89 3.18
N ILE A 196 3.17 15.13 3.25
CA ILE A 196 2.74 14.44 4.48
C ILE A 196 3.78 13.37 4.88
N LEU A 197 4.34 12.60 3.94
CA LEU A 197 5.40 11.63 4.21
C LEU A 197 6.66 12.30 4.76
N LEU A 198 7.08 13.44 4.19
CA LEU A 198 8.21 14.21 4.71
C LEU A 198 7.96 14.70 6.13
N LEU A 199 6.79 15.26 6.38
CA LEU A 199 6.41 15.71 7.73
C LEU A 199 6.40 14.53 8.72
N SER A 200 5.85 13.40 8.31
CA SER A 200 5.82 12.16 9.11
C SER A 200 7.23 11.69 9.48
N THR A 201 8.13 11.60 8.49
CA THR A 201 9.52 11.15 8.73
C THR A 201 10.28 12.12 9.63
N LEU A 202 10.04 13.42 9.54
CA LEU A 202 10.63 14.41 10.45
C LEU A 202 10.09 14.25 11.87
N ILE A 203 8.75 14.18 12.06
CA ILE A 203 8.14 13.99 13.38
C ILE A 203 8.64 12.69 14.00
N SER A 204 8.60 11.58 13.27
CA SER A 204 9.06 10.28 13.77
C SER A 204 10.56 10.26 14.05
N GLY A 205 11.36 10.94 13.21
CA GLY A 205 12.83 10.97 13.35
C GLY A 205 13.32 11.73 14.59
N PHE A 206 12.56 12.72 15.05
CA PHE A 206 12.83 13.46 16.28
C PHE A 206 12.13 12.91 17.52
N ALA A 207 11.21 11.96 17.35
CA ALA A 207 10.47 11.37 18.47
C ALA A 207 11.35 10.48 19.34
N GLN A 208 11.17 10.57 20.64
CA GLN A 208 11.78 9.62 21.58
C GLN A 208 11.03 8.28 21.55
N ALA A 209 11.73 7.19 21.81
CA ALA A 209 11.15 5.84 21.83
C ALA A 209 10.00 5.66 22.84
N SER A 210 10.03 6.40 23.95
CA SER A 210 8.99 6.40 24.99
C SER A 210 7.82 7.33 24.68
N ASP A 211 7.94 8.22 23.67
CA ASP A 211 6.90 9.18 23.32
C ASP A 211 5.91 8.57 22.31
N ALA A 212 5.00 7.75 22.82
CA ALA A 212 3.97 7.08 22.03
C ALA A 212 3.03 8.07 21.32
N TYR A 213 2.82 9.27 21.85
CA TYR A 213 1.97 10.28 21.22
C TYR A 213 2.62 10.82 19.94
N THR A 214 3.85 11.30 20.03
CA THR A 214 4.59 11.85 18.86
C THR A 214 4.81 10.76 17.81
N LEU A 215 5.18 9.52 18.22
CA LEU A 215 5.27 8.39 17.30
C LEU A 215 3.92 8.04 16.67
N GLY A 216 2.83 8.08 17.43
CA GLY A 216 1.47 7.86 16.95
C GLY A 216 1.06 8.87 15.87
N VAL A 217 1.30 10.16 16.11
CA VAL A 217 1.05 11.23 15.12
C VAL A 217 1.93 11.03 13.88
N GLY A 218 3.22 10.78 14.06
CA GLY A 218 4.15 10.51 12.96
C GLY A 218 3.70 9.33 12.11
N LEU A 219 3.35 8.21 12.74
CA LEU A 219 2.89 7.02 12.03
C LEU A 219 1.52 7.18 11.39
N PHE A 220 0.59 7.91 12.00
CA PHE A 220 -0.68 8.25 11.37
C PHE A 220 -0.46 9.00 10.05
N LEU A 221 0.38 10.04 10.08
CA LEU A 221 0.76 10.79 8.90
C LEU A 221 1.49 9.92 7.86
N LEU A 222 2.35 9.00 8.32
CA LEU A 222 3.02 8.03 7.44
C LEU A 222 2.01 7.20 6.65
N GLY A 223 1.00 6.66 7.33
CA GLY A 223 -0.08 5.91 6.72
C GLY A 223 -0.91 6.75 5.75
N LEU A 224 -1.28 7.97 6.15
CA LEU A 224 -2.07 8.89 5.31
C LEU A 224 -1.30 9.33 4.06
N GLY A 225 -0.02 9.66 4.18
CA GLY A 225 0.84 10.01 3.05
C GLY A 225 1.02 8.85 2.07
N TRP A 226 1.20 7.63 2.59
CA TRP A 226 1.21 6.41 1.78
C TRP A 226 -0.13 6.20 1.05
N SER A 227 -1.26 6.39 1.72
CA SER A 227 -2.59 6.29 1.11
C SER A 227 -2.76 7.25 -0.07
N CYS A 228 -2.29 8.50 0.08
CA CYS A 228 -2.30 9.49 -1.00
C CYS A 228 -1.48 9.04 -2.20
N THR A 229 -0.24 8.57 -1.99
CA THR A 229 0.63 8.14 -3.08
C THR A 229 0.13 6.87 -3.75
N LEU A 230 -0.42 5.90 -3.00
CA LEU A 230 -0.97 4.66 -3.54
C LEU A 230 -2.22 4.92 -4.39
N ILE A 231 -3.21 5.63 -3.85
CA ILE A 231 -4.52 5.82 -4.49
C ILE A 231 -4.37 6.71 -5.73
N ALA A 232 -3.78 7.88 -5.56
CA ALA A 232 -3.61 8.81 -6.67
C ALA A 232 -2.60 8.29 -7.70
N GLY A 233 -1.52 7.61 -7.27
CA GLY A 233 -0.54 6.98 -8.15
C GLY A 233 -1.14 5.84 -8.97
N SER A 234 -1.96 4.97 -8.36
CA SER A 234 -2.63 3.87 -9.07
C SER A 234 -3.65 4.39 -10.10
N ALA A 235 -4.39 5.44 -9.76
CA ALA A 235 -5.30 6.09 -10.71
C ALA A 235 -4.53 6.75 -11.87
N LEU A 236 -3.46 7.49 -11.56
CA LEU A 236 -2.61 8.15 -12.56
C LEU A 236 -1.98 7.13 -13.51
N LEU A 237 -1.45 6.02 -12.98
CA LEU A 237 -0.89 4.94 -13.81
C LEU A 237 -1.93 4.39 -14.77
N SER A 238 -3.13 4.08 -14.28
CA SER A 238 -4.21 3.53 -15.11
C SER A 238 -4.69 4.49 -16.20
N GLU A 239 -4.55 5.81 -15.99
CA GLU A 239 -4.89 6.84 -16.97
C GLU A 239 -3.76 7.11 -17.97
N SER A 240 -2.52 6.86 -17.59
CA SER A 240 -1.33 7.20 -18.37
C SER A 240 -0.91 6.12 -19.36
N VAL A 241 -1.48 4.91 -19.28
CA VAL A 241 -1.09 3.79 -20.14
C VAL A 241 -2.24 3.38 -21.07
N GLU A 242 -1.90 2.94 -22.26
CA GLU A 242 -2.86 2.39 -23.21
C GLU A 242 -3.56 1.15 -22.65
N THR A 243 -4.78 0.92 -23.12
CA THR A 243 -5.63 -0.19 -22.63
C THR A 243 -4.94 -1.56 -22.75
N SER A 244 -4.18 -1.80 -23.84
CA SER A 244 -3.41 -3.02 -24.08
C SER A 244 -2.33 -3.31 -23.03
N PHE A 245 -1.79 -2.26 -22.38
CA PHE A 245 -0.75 -2.35 -21.37
C PHE A 245 -1.25 -2.22 -19.93
N LYS A 246 -2.54 -1.89 -19.72
CA LYS A 246 -3.05 -1.60 -18.36
C LYS A 246 -2.79 -2.73 -17.37
N ALA A 247 -3.24 -3.95 -17.67
CA ALA A 247 -3.10 -5.08 -16.75
C ALA A 247 -1.64 -5.40 -16.43
N SER A 248 -0.77 -5.43 -17.45
CA SER A 248 0.67 -5.68 -17.27
C SER A 248 1.38 -4.56 -16.52
N SER A 249 0.98 -3.29 -16.74
CA SER A 249 1.52 -2.13 -16.02
C SER A 249 1.11 -2.10 -14.57
N GLN A 250 -0.12 -2.51 -14.25
CA GLN A 250 -0.61 -2.66 -12.89
C GLN A 250 0.17 -3.74 -12.13
N GLY A 251 0.36 -4.90 -12.77
CA GLY A 251 1.19 -5.98 -12.21
C GLY A 251 2.65 -5.56 -12.01
N ALA A 252 3.23 -4.85 -12.98
CA ALA A 252 4.58 -4.29 -12.87
C ALA A 252 4.70 -3.28 -11.72
N SER A 253 3.70 -2.43 -11.53
CA SER A 253 3.63 -1.47 -10.42
C SER A 253 3.62 -2.19 -9.07
N ASP A 254 2.80 -3.22 -8.92
CA ASP A 254 2.72 -3.99 -7.69
C ASP A 254 4.02 -4.76 -7.41
N LEU A 255 4.66 -5.29 -8.44
CA LEU A 255 5.98 -5.93 -8.32
C LEU A 255 7.03 -4.92 -7.81
N VAL A 256 7.12 -3.75 -8.44
CA VAL A 256 8.06 -2.69 -8.04
C VAL A 256 7.78 -2.20 -6.62
N MET A 257 6.52 -1.99 -6.27
CA MET A 257 6.10 -1.58 -4.92
C MET A 257 6.53 -2.61 -3.87
N ASN A 258 6.26 -3.90 -4.08
CA ASN A 258 6.59 -4.94 -3.11
C ASN A 258 8.11 -5.16 -3.00
N LEU A 259 8.86 -5.12 -4.12
CA LEU A 259 10.32 -5.18 -4.08
C LEU A 259 10.91 -3.96 -3.35
N ALA A 260 10.38 -2.77 -3.58
CA ALA A 260 10.78 -1.56 -2.87
C ALA A 260 10.53 -1.70 -1.35
N GLY A 261 9.35 -2.19 -0.95
CA GLY A 261 9.02 -2.45 0.45
C GLY A 261 9.94 -3.49 1.10
N ALA A 262 10.20 -4.62 0.42
CA ALA A 262 11.11 -5.65 0.91
C ALA A 262 12.55 -5.13 1.08
N THR A 263 13.03 -4.37 0.09
CA THR A 263 14.36 -3.73 0.15
C THR A 263 14.42 -2.70 1.27
N GLY A 264 13.38 -1.86 1.39
CA GLY A 264 13.27 -0.86 2.46
C GLY A 264 13.29 -1.47 3.84
N GLY A 265 12.52 -2.56 4.06
CA GLY A 265 12.52 -3.29 5.32
C GLY A 265 13.87 -3.91 5.66
N ALA A 266 14.55 -4.51 4.68
CA ALA A 266 15.88 -5.10 4.87
C ALA A 266 16.94 -4.04 5.22
N VAL A 267 16.98 -2.95 4.46
CA VAL A 267 17.91 -1.82 4.70
C VAL A 267 17.61 -1.12 6.02
N ALA A 268 16.33 -1.00 6.40
CA ALA A 268 15.91 -0.39 7.66
C ALA A 268 16.50 -1.13 8.87
N GLY A 269 16.55 -2.47 8.84
CA GLY A 269 17.16 -3.28 9.88
C GLY A 269 18.67 -2.98 10.05
N VAL A 270 19.38 -2.78 8.95
CA VAL A 270 20.81 -2.42 8.98
C VAL A 270 21.00 -1.02 9.55
N ILE A 271 20.21 -0.04 9.09
CA ILE A 271 20.32 1.35 9.56
C ILE A 271 20.03 1.46 11.05
N ILE A 272 18.97 0.85 11.57
CA ILE A 272 18.65 0.92 13.00
C ILE A 272 19.68 0.21 13.85
N GLY A 273 20.27 -0.88 13.35
CA GLY A 273 21.31 -1.65 14.05
C GLY A 273 22.69 -0.96 14.09
N THR A 274 22.99 -0.09 13.14
CA THR A 274 24.29 0.60 13.02
C THR A 274 24.25 2.07 13.45
N LEU A 275 23.11 2.72 13.27
CA LEU A 275 22.93 4.15 13.55
C LEU A 275 21.83 4.35 14.60
N SER A 276 20.63 4.77 14.17
CA SER A 276 19.46 4.93 15.04
C SER A 276 18.15 4.98 14.23
N TYR A 277 17.03 4.92 14.96
CA TYR A 277 15.70 5.10 14.36
C TYR A 277 15.53 6.49 13.71
N GLY A 278 16.06 7.55 14.31
CA GLY A 278 16.02 8.89 13.74
C GLY A 278 16.74 8.96 12.38
N TRP A 279 17.94 8.36 12.29
CA TRP A 279 18.67 8.28 11.02
C TRP A 279 17.93 7.46 9.96
N LEU A 280 17.21 6.41 10.36
CA LEU A 280 16.35 5.66 9.45
C LEU A 280 15.24 6.55 8.86
N CYS A 281 14.55 7.31 9.72
CA CYS A 281 13.49 8.23 9.28
C CYS A 281 14.03 9.28 8.31
N PHE A 282 15.20 9.87 8.59
CA PHE A 282 15.83 10.86 7.70
C PHE A 282 16.33 10.23 6.40
N ALA A 283 16.87 9.03 6.42
CA ALA A 283 17.24 8.29 5.21
C ALA A 283 16.00 8.00 4.34
N ALA A 284 14.87 7.62 4.95
CA ALA A 284 13.62 7.41 4.25
C ALA A 284 13.03 8.72 3.64
N ALA A 285 13.31 9.87 4.26
CA ALA A 285 12.89 11.17 3.74
C ALA A 285 13.60 11.56 2.44
N VAL A 286 14.84 11.11 2.21
CA VAL A 286 15.64 11.52 1.03
C VAL A 286 14.96 11.18 -0.30
N PRO A 287 14.59 9.92 -0.60
CA PRO A 287 13.92 9.61 -1.87
C PRO A 287 12.56 10.30 -1.99
N VAL A 288 11.83 10.50 -0.89
CA VAL A 288 10.56 11.23 -0.87
C VAL A 288 10.77 12.70 -1.26
N ALA A 289 11.80 13.36 -0.71
CA ALA A 289 12.14 14.75 -1.05
C ALA A 289 12.57 14.92 -2.51
N LEU A 290 13.41 14.00 -3.01
CA LEU A 290 13.84 14.01 -4.41
C LEU A 290 12.65 13.87 -5.37
N LEU A 291 11.71 12.95 -5.07
CA LEU A 291 10.51 12.79 -5.86
C LEU A 291 9.58 14.01 -5.75
N ALA A 292 9.43 14.58 -4.56
CA ALA A 292 8.62 15.79 -4.37
C ALA A 292 9.17 16.95 -5.23
N ILE A 293 10.47 17.17 -5.25
CA ILE A 293 11.11 18.21 -6.08
C ILE A 293 10.89 17.92 -7.58
N SER A 294 11.07 16.67 -8.01
CA SER A 294 10.89 16.28 -9.42
C SER A 294 9.44 16.44 -9.89
N SER A 295 8.47 16.30 -9.00
CA SER A 295 7.04 16.41 -9.32
C SER A 295 6.60 17.79 -9.82
N PHE A 296 7.34 18.83 -9.48
CA PHE A 296 7.05 20.19 -9.96
C PHE A 296 7.39 20.39 -11.43
N LYS A 297 8.34 19.61 -11.98
CA LYS A 297 8.72 19.66 -13.41
C LYS A 297 7.61 19.08 -14.31
N LEU A 298 6.95 18.00 -13.86
CA LEU A 298 5.85 17.37 -14.61
C LEU A 298 4.67 18.31 -14.85
N LYS A 299 4.41 19.25 -13.95
CA LYS A 299 3.33 20.22 -14.08
C LYS A 299 3.61 21.29 -15.14
N SER A 300 4.89 21.51 -15.48
CA SER A 300 5.29 22.50 -16.51
C SER A 300 5.12 21.98 -17.94
N GLU A 301 5.08 20.66 -18.15
CA GLU A 301 4.98 20.04 -19.47
C GLU A 301 3.54 19.68 -19.86
N SER A 302 2.59 19.75 -18.91
CA SER A 302 1.17 19.43 -19.10
C SER A 302 0.24 20.65 -19.22
N LEU A 303 0.79 21.87 -19.32
CA LEU A 303 0.15 23.14 -19.65
C LEU A 303 0.56 23.61 -21.04
#